data_e0b42d1cf552a7a73fc6481d448e6281
#
_entry.id   e0b42d1cf552a7a73fc6481d448e6281
#
_cell.length_a   1.000
_cell.length_b   1.000
_cell.length_c   1.000
_cell.angle_alpha   90.00
_cell.angle_beta   90.00
_cell.angle_gamma   90.00
#
_symmetry.space_group_name_H-M   'P 1'
#
loop_
_entity.id
_entity.type
_entity.pdbx_description
1 polymer ?
#
loop_
_entity_poly.entity_id
_entity_poly.type
_entity_poly.pdbx_seq_one_letter_code
_entity_poly.pdbx_strand_id
1 'polypeptide(L)'
;MIKLLRSYGSTIKRNKDQLEISCKKIINKDADYDIVRKMRASILILGPLISRFGTAKISLPGGCAIGTRPIDIHLEGLKKLGANFSIENGYVVGQVKNGLVGNHVPLSFPSVGATENILFAACGANGK
;
A
#
# COMPACT_ATOMS: atom_id res chain seq x y z
N MET A 1 0.25 -11.14 6.31
CA MET A 1 -0.91 -10.39 5.81
C MET A 1 -2.08 -10.33 6.80
N ILE A 2 -2.64 -11.45 7.30
CA ILE A 2 -3.78 -11.46 8.25
C ILE A 2 -3.55 -10.54 9.46
N LYS A 3 -2.40 -10.64 10.14
CA LYS A 3 -2.07 -9.77 11.29
C LYS A 3 -2.07 -8.29 10.89
N LEU A 4 -1.50 -7.96 9.73
CA LEU A 4 -1.47 -6.61 9.21
C LEU A 4 -2.88 -6.07 8.93
N LEU A 5 -3.73 -6.82 8.26
CA LEU A 5 -5.11 -6.40 7.99
C LEU A 5 -5.91 -6.24 9.28
N ARG A 6 -5.71 -7.11 10.27
CA ARG A 6 -6.34 -6.98 11.59
C ARG A 6 -5.90 -5.72 12.34
N SER A 7 -4.62 -5.32 12.24
CA SER A 7 -4.15 -4.08 12.87
C SER A 7 -4.81 -2.84 12.30
N TYR A 8 -5.28 -2.91 11.06
CA TYR A 8 -6.10 -1.88 10.43
C TYR A 8 -7.61 -1.99 10.74
N GLY A 9 -8.02 -2.90 11.61
CA GLY A 9 -9.42 -3.06 12.01
C GLY A 9 -10.23 -4.01 11.12
N SER A 10 -9.60 -4.77 10.23
CA SER A 10 -10.30 -5.76 9.44
C SER A 10 -10.73 -6.95 10.30
N THR A 11 -11.96 -7.39 10.15
CA THR A 11 -12.46 -8.63 10.72
C THR A 11 -12.15 -9.79 9.80
N ILE A 12 -11.45 -10.80 10.31
CA ILE A 12 -11.03 -11.97 9.51
C ILE A 12 -11.44 -13.23 10.23
N LYS A 13 -12.30 -14.00 9.59
CA LYS A 13 -12.71 -15.35 10.02
C LYS A 13 -12.04 -16.37 9.10
N ARG A 14 -11.52 -17.42 9.67
CA ARG A 14 -10.94 -18.55 8.94
C ARG A 14 -11.74 -19.80 9.21
N ASN A 15 -12.18 -20.45 8.14
CA ASN A 15 -12.88 -21.73 8.19
C ASN A 15 -12.20 -22.69 7.21
N LYS A 16 -11.37 -23.60 7.72
CA LYS A 16 -10.54 -24.52 6.92
C LYS A 16 -9.73 -23.76 5.85
N ASP A 17 -10.12 -23.93 4.59
CA ASP A 17 -9.43 -23.37 3.42
C ASP A 17 -10.04 -22.04 2.95
N GLN A 18 -11.04 -21.52 3.67
CA GLN A 18 -11.71 -20.26 3.35
C GLN A 18 -11.34 -19.16 4.33
N LEU A 19 -11.16 -17.94 3.82
CA LEU A 19 -11.00 -16.71 4.58
C LEU A 19 -12.13 -15.75 4.24
N GLU A 20 -12.91 -15.37 5.24
CA GLU A 20 -13.87 -14.28 5.15
C GLU A 20 -13.21 -13.01 5.70
N ILE A 21 -13.04 -11.99 4.86
CA ILE A 21 -12.38 -10.73 5.22
C ILE A 21 -13.38 -9.59 5.05
N SER A 22 -13.59 -8.84 6.11
CA SER A 22 -14.40 -7.63 6.10
C SER A 22 -13.57 -6.41 6.52
N CYS A 23 -13.50 -5.41 5.62
CA CYS A 23 -12.79 -4.15 5.80
C CYS A 23 -13.77 -2.95 5.91
N LYS A 24 -14.93 -3.15 6.53
CA LYS A 24 -15.98 -2.11 6.63
C LYS A 24 -15.53 -0.90 7.44
N LYS A 25 -14.75 -1.12 8.50
CA LYS A 25 -14.21 -0.06 9.37
C LYS A 25 -12.70 -0.24 9.49
N ILE A 26 -11.94 0.72 8.97
CA ILE A 26 -10.50 0.79 9.19
C ILE A 26 -10.25 1.88 10.22
N ILE A 27 -9.68 1.51 11.37
CA ILE A 27 -9.49 2.36 12.54
C ILE A 27 -8.05 2.82 12.74
N ASN A 28 -7.08 2.09 12.19
CA ASN A 28 -5.67 2.43 12.29
C ASN A 28 -5.12 2.69 10.89
N LYS A 29 -4.50 3.86 10.69
CA LYS A 29 -3.90 4.27 9.41
C LYS A 29 -2.39 4.04 9.37
N ASP A 30 -1.77 3.79 10.52
CA ASP A 30 -0.33 3.53 10.63
C ASP A 30 -0.07 2.02 10.66
N ALA A 31 0.87 1.56 9.89
CA ALA A 31 1.29 0.16 9.90
C ALA A 31 2.23 -0.11 11.07
N ASP A 32 2.00 -1.23 11.77
CA ASP A 32 2.90 -1.71 12.81
C ASP A 32 4.28 -2.05 12.20
N TYR A 33 5.32 -1.40 12.72
CA TYR A 33 6.70 -1.54 12.25
C TYR A 33 7.17 -2.99 12.27
N ASP A 34 6.89 -3.74 13.35
CA ASP A 34 7.35 -5.11 13.50
C ASP A 34 6.67 -6.10 12.53
N ILE A 35 5.46 -5.79 12.11
CA ILE A 35 4.73 -6.57 11.11
C ILE A 35 5.27 -6.26 9.71
N VAL A 36 5.45 -4.98 9.40
CA VAL A 36 5.83 -4.52 8.06
C VAL A 36 7.26 -4.93 7.71
N ARG A 37 8.21 -4.75 8.62
CA ARG A 37 9.62 -5.09 8.38
C ARG A 37 9.86 -6.57 8.04
N LYS A 38 8.98 -7.46 8.49
CA LYS A 38 9.08 -8.90 8.28
C LYS A 38 8.40 -9.39 7.01
N MET A 39 7.62 -8.54 6.37
CA MET A 39 6.79 -8.92 5.23
C MET A 39 6.82 -7.86 4.13
N ARG A 40 7.54 -8.17 3.06
CA ARG A 40 7.65 -7.26 1.93
C ARG A 40 6.30 -6.89 1.30
N ALA A 41 5.37 -7.85 1.18
CA ALA A 41 4.03 -7.62 0.65
C ALA A 41 3.22 -6.56 1.44
N SER A 42 3.72 -6.10 2.59
CA SER A 42 3.11 -5.00 3.34
C SER A 42 3.06 -3.70 2.56
N ILE A 43 3.97 -3.47 1.60
CA ILE A 43 3.94 -2.27 0.75
C ILE A 43 2.67 -2.20 -0.11
N LEU A 44 2.02 -3.32 -0.39
CA LEU A 44 0.79 -3.38 -1.20
C LEU A 44 -0.42 -2.70 -0.54
N ILE A 45 -0.36 -2.43 0.76
CA ILE A 45 -1.43 -1.67 1.43
C ILE A 45 -1.36 -0.17 1.16
N LEU A 46 -0.23 0.33 0.62
CA LEU A 46 -0.02 1.77 0.40
C LEU A 46 -1.03 2.34 -0.59
N GLY A 47 -1.23 1.67 -1.73
CA GLY A 47 -2.21 2.07 -2.75
C GLY A 47 -3.63 2.16 -2.20
N PRO A 48 -4.17 1.08 -1.61
CA PRO A 48 -5.49 1.08 -0.98
C PRO A 48 -5.69 2.14 0.09
N LEU A 49 -4.69 2.37 0.95
CA LEU A 49 -4.77 3.37 2.00
C LEU A 49 -4.85 4.79 1.44
N ILE A 50 -3.96 5.13 0.50
CA ILE A 50 -3.96 6.45 -0.15
C ILE A 50 -5.26 6.68 -0.92
N SER A 51 -5.70 5.70 -1.68
CA SER A 51 -6.94 5.77 -2.44
C SER A 51 -8.16 6.00 -1.55
N ARG A 52 -8.20 5.33 -0.39
CA ARG A 52 -9.35 5.32 0.50
C ARG A 52 -9.37 6.47 1.50
N PHE A 53 -8.21 6.89 1.99
CA PHE A 53 -8.08 7.87 3.08
C PHE A 53 -7.35 9.16 2.69
N GLY A 54 -6.79 9.22 1.50
CA GLY A 54 -5.98 10.36 1.07
C GLY A 54 -4.61 10.45 1.77
N THR A 55 -4.36 9.59 2.76
CA THR A 55 -3.10 9.55 3.51
C THR A 55 -2.71 8.12 3.85
N ALA A 56 -1.41 7.85 3.90
CA ALA A 56 -0.87 6.58 4.37
C ALA A 56 0.49 6.79 5.01
N LYS A 57 0.79 6.01 6.05
CA LYS A 57 2.11 5.97 6.69
C LYS A 57 2.49 4.51 6.92
N ILE A 58 3.55 4.08 6.28
CA ILE A 58 4.01 2.69 6.31
C ILE A 58 5.50 2.69 6.56
N SER A 59 6.00 1.87 7.50
CA SER A 59 7.44 1.70 7.66
C SER A 59 8.05 1.13 6.38
N LEU A 60 9.29 1.52 6.10
CA LEU A 60 10.04 0.91 5.02
C LEU A 60 10.10 -0.60 5.24
N PRO A 61 9.73 -1.40 4.23
CA PRO A 61 9.83 -2.85 4.35
C PRO A 61 11.29 -3.24 4.55
N GLY A 62 11.55 -4.11 5.51
CA GLY A 62 12.89 -4.66 5.75
C GLY A 62 13.42 -5.38 4.51
N GLY A 63 14.74 -5.50 4.41
CA GLY A 63 15.39 -6.22 3.33
C GLY A 63 14.95 -7.68 3.28
N CYS A 64 14.70 -8.19 2.08
CA CYS A 64 14.52 -9.61 1.86
C CYS A 64 15.91 -10.27 1.70
N ALA A 65 16.04 -11.52 2.11
CA ALA A 65 17.28 -12.32 1.91
C ALA A 65 17.74 -12.40 0.42
N ILE A 66 16.87 -12.02 -0.51
CA ILE A 66 17.11 -12.03 -1.97
C ILE A 66 17.65 -10.67 -2.49
N GLY A 67 17.88 -9.67 -1.63
CA GLY A 67 18.45 -8.36 -1.98
C GLY A 67 17.52 -7.16 -1.79
N THR A 68 18.12 -5.98 -1.94
CA THR A 68 17.41 -4.70 -1.92
C THR A 68 16.58 -4.56 -3.18
N ARG A 69 15.27 -4.58 -3.05
CA ARG A 69 14.38 -4.22 -4.15
C ARG A 69 13.78 -2.86 -3.84
N PRO A 70 14.06 -1.84 -4.63
CA PRO A 70 13.60 -0.49 -4.39
C PRO A 70 12.06 -0.43 -4.39
N ILE A 71 11.49 0.32 -3.45
CA ILE A 71 10.08 0.66 -3.44
C ILE A 71 9.78 1.83 -4.40
N ASP A 72 10.80 2.40 -5.00
CA ASP A 72 10.74 3.60 -5.84
C ASP A 72 9.74 3.45 -6.97
N ILE A 73 9.69 2.27 -7.61
CA ILE A 73 8.74 1.97 -8.70
C ILE A 73 7.29 2.08 -8.22
N HIS A 74 7.01 1.64 -6.97
CA HIS A 74 5.69 1.78 -6.37
C HIS A 74 5.34 3.26 -6.18
N LEU A 75 6.29 4.03 -5.60
CA LEU A 75 6.08 5.45 -5.32
C LEU A 75 5.96 6.28 -6.59
N GLU A 76 6.79 6.01 -7.60
CA GLU A 76 6.73 6.67 -8.90
C GLU A 76 5.38 6.45 -9.58
N GLY A 77 4.90 5.22 -9.60
CA GLY A 77 3.60 4.91 -10.18
C GLY A 77 2.45 5.59 -9.46
N LEU A 78 2.45 5.58 -8.12
CA LEU A 78 1.43 6.26 -7.33
C LEU A 78 1.50 7.78 -7.43
N LYS A 79 2.71 8.37 -7.61
CA LYS A 79 2.87 9.82 -7.89
C LYS A 79 2.18 10.22 -9.20
N LYS A 80 2.23 9.37 -10.22
CA LYS A 80 1.55 9.63 -11.49
C LYS A 80 0.03 9.65 -11.35
N LEU A 81 -0.52 8.98 -10.35
CA LEU A 81 -1.93 9.08 -9.97
C LEU A 81 -2.24 10.30 -9.07
N GLY A 82 -1.26 11.15 -8.78
CA GLY A 82 -1.45 12.38 -8.01
C GLY A 82 -1.08 12.30 -6.53
N ALA A 83 -0.51 11.19 -6.06
CA ALA A 83 -0.02 11.08 -4.69
C ALA A 83 1.35 11.74 -4.52
N ASN A 84 1.62 12.29 -3.34
CA ASN A 84 2.92 12.81 -2.94
C ASN A 84 3.48 11.96 -1.80
N PHE A 85 4.81 11.75 -1.79
CA PHE A 85 5.49 10.92 -0.82
C PHE A 85 6.72 11.64 -0.24
N SER A 86 6.90 11.50 1.07
CA SER A 86 8.14 11.77 1.79
C SER A 86 8.62 10.52 2.52
N ILE A 87 9.90 10.49 2.85
CA ILE A 87 10.49 9.47 3.71
C ILE A 87 10.89 10.17 5.00
N GLU A 88 10.27 9.78 6.11
CA GLU A 88 10.46 10.41 7.42
C GLU A 88 10.72 9.33 8.48
N ASN A 89 11.88 9.39 9.11
CA ASN A 89 12.25 8.47 10.21
C ASN A 89 12.06 6.98 9.88
N GLY A 90 12.37 6.57 8.65
CA GLY A 90 12.21 5.19 8.20
C GLY A 90 10.77 4.79 7.80
N TYR A 91 9.89 5.78 7.65
CA TYR A 91 8.53 5.60 7.14
C TYR A 91 8.34 6.28 5.78
N VAL A 92 7.57 5.64 4.93
CA VAL A 92 6.97 6.26 3.75
C VAL A 92 5.68 6.95 4.19
N VAL A 93 5.62 8.25 4.05
CA VAL A 93 4.43 9.06 4.30
C VAL A 93 3.87 9.50 2.97
N GLY A 94 2.64 9.10 2.67
CA GLY A 94 1.94 9.42 1.44
C GLY A 94 0.73 10.32 1.68
N GLN A 95 0.50 11.25 0.76
CA GLN A 95 -0.65 12.16 0.80
C GLN A 95 -1.20 12.41 -0.59
N VAL A 96 -2.51 12.58 -0.68
CA VAL A 96 -3.21 13.09 -1.87
C VAL A 96 -4.23 14.14 -1.43
N LYS A 97 -4.18 15.35 -2.04
CA LYS A 97 -5.06 16.46 -1.60
C LYS A 97 -6.49 16.33 -2.10
N ASN A 98 -6.67 15.97 -3.37
CA ASN A 98 -7.97 16.03 -4.06
C ASN A 98 -8.43 14.67 -4.60
N GLY A 99 -7.98 13.56 -3.96
CA GLY A 99 -8.19 12.22 -4.48
C GLY A 99 -7.22 11.86 -5.61
N LEU A 100 -7.13 10.58 -5.89
CA LEU A 100 -6.32 10.08 -7.00
C LEU A 100 -7.03 10.33 -8.34
N VAL A 101 -6.23 10.56 -9.37
CA VAL A 101 -6.70 10.80 -10.75
C VAL A 101 -6.12 9.75 -11.66
N GLY A 102 -6.97 9.16 -12.51
CA GLY A 102 -6.55 8.20 -13.54
C GLY A 102 -5.53 8.83 -14.48
N ASN A 103 -4.49 8.05 -14.82
CA ASN A 103 -3.41 8.51 -15.68
C ASN A 103 -2.72 7.32 -16.35
N HIS A 104 -2.00 7.59 -17.43
CA HIS A 104 -1.08 6.62 -18.01
C HIS A 104 0.17 6.48 -17.13
N VAL A 105 0.41 5.27 -16.61
CA VAL A 105 1.49 4.98 -15.68
C VAL A 105 2.46 3.97 -16.26
N PRO A 106 3.39 4.39 -17.13
CA PRO A 106 4.48 3.51 -17.56
C PRO A 106 5.43 3.25 -16.39
N LEU A 107 5.78 1.98 -16.17
CA LEU A 107 6.77 1.59 -15.18
C LEU A 107 8.15 1.60 -15.82
N SER A 108 9.15 2.11 -15.11
CA SER A 108 10.56 2.13 -15.53
C SER A 108 11.17 0.73 -15.61
N PHE A 109 10.61 -0.22 -14.85
CA PHE A 109 11.02 -1.62 -14.83
C PHE A 109 9.83 -2.53 -14.55
N PRO A 110 9.74 -3.75 -15.13
CA PRO A 110 8.66 -4.69 -14.84
C PRO A 110 8.64 -5.09 -13.37
N SER A 111 7.55 -4.80 -12.69
CA SER A 111 7.37 -5.11 -11.27
C SER A 111 5.93 -5.54 -10.99
N VAL A 112 5.72 -6.81 -10.66
CA VAL A 112 4.41 -7.34 -10.30
C VAL A 112 3.84 -6.58 -9.11
N GLY A 113 4.61 -6.42 -8.02
CA GLY A 113 4.14 -5.72 -6.82
C GLY A 113 3.79 -4.25 -7.07
N ALA A 114 4.58 -3.53 -7.88
CA ALA A 114 4.25 -2.15 -8.22
C ALA A 114 2.97 -2.07 -9.07
N THR A 115 2.81 -2.96 -10.05
CA THR A 115 1.60 -3.06 -10.86
C THR A 115 0.37 -3.31 -9.98
N GLU A 116 0.42 -4.30 -9.09
CA GLU A 116 -0.67 -4.60 -8.16
C GLU A 116 -1.03 -3.39 -7.29
N ASN A 117 -0.02 -2.72 -6.71
CA ASN A 117 -0.22 -1.58 -5.83
C ASN A 117 -0.88 -0.40 -6.56
N ILE A 118 -0.43 -0.12 -7.78
CA ILE A 118 -0.99 0.93 -8.63
C ILE A 118 -2.42 0.60 -9.05
N LEU A 119 -2.71 -0.66 -9.42
CA LEU A 119 -4.06 -1.11 -9.74
C LEU A 119 -5.01 -0.96 -8.55
N PHE A 120 -4.57 -1.35 -7.34
CA PHE A 120 -5.37 -1.15 -6.12
C PHE A 120 -5.66 0.33 -5.84
N ALA A 121 -4.70 1.21 -6.09
CA ALA A 121 -4.90 2.65 -5.97
C ALA A 121 -5.85 3.19 -7.05
N ALA A 122 -5.69 2.75 -8.28
CA ALA A 122 -6.47 3.17 -9.43
C ALA A 122 -7.96 2.83 -9.31
N CYS A 123 -8.32 1.74 -8.58
CA CYS A 123 -9.72 1.41 -8.32
C CYS A 123 -10.52 2.52 -7.61
N GLY A 124 -9.86 3.42 -6.91
CA GLY A 124 -10.49 4.57 -6.27
C GLY A 124 -10.07 5.93 -6.88
N ALA A 125 -9.42 5.92 -8.03
CA ALA A 125 -9.05 7.13 -8.76
C ALA A 125 -10.21 7.65 -9.62
N ASN A 126 -10.29 8.96 -9.79
CA ASN A 126 -11.24 9.59 -10.68
C ASN A 126 -10.70 9.62 -12.12
N GLY A 127 -11.53 9.30 -13.10
CA GLY A 127 -11.16 9.30 -14.51
C GLY A 127 -10.66 7.93 -15.00
N LYS A 128 -9.85 7.96 -16.06
CA LYS A 128 -9.34 6.76 -16.75
C LYS A 128 -7.83 6.74 -16.75
#